data_79ad3f7a57841138159de169e1263d15
#
_entry.id   79ad3f7a57841138159de169e1263d15
#
_cell.length_a   1.000
_cell.length_b   1.000
_cell.length_c   1.000
_cell.angle_alpha   90.00
_cell.angle_beta   90.00
_cell.angle_gamma   90.00
#
_symmetry.space_group_name_H-M   'P 1'
#
loop_
_entity.id
_entity.type
_entity.pdbx_description
1 polymer ?
#
loop_
_entity_poly.entity_id
_entity_poly.type
_entity_poly.pdbx_seq_one_letter_code
_entity_poly.pdbx_strand_id
1 'polypeptide(L)'
;VELFDAFKINPEHVGFIPAQDLQEKTYEYDDSFLNLNPDIDTNLVGFFQTEKYFKHVKDKVRKEFTFQDYIVNECAEILDVFENPIALHIRRGDYLRNSMNHHNLTLDYYKEALSYFPKDRQVVIFSDDTEWCMEQLLFVDDRFIISEGNGSYHDLYLMTKCSDFIISNSTYSWWGAWLADRGTVIA
;
A
#
# COMPACT_ATOMS: atom_id res chain seq x y z
N VAL A 1 5.44 5.22 15.26
CA VAL A 1 5.12 6.60 15.50
C VAL A 1 4.69 7.30 14.22
N GLU A 2 5.30 6.99 13.08
CA GLU A 2 4.92 7.54 11.77
C GLU A 2 3.45 7.28 11.37
N LEU A 3 2.82 6.21 11.87
CA LEU A 3 1.42 5.93 11.57
C LEU A 3 0.45 7.03 12.05
N PHE A 4 0.79 7.74 13.12
CA PHE A 4 -0.03 8.86 13.62
C PHE A 4 0.07 10.10 12.73
N ASP A 5 1.15 10.24 11.97
CA ASP A 5 1.30 11.32 11.02
C ASP A 5 0.41 11.08 9.79
N ALA A 6 0.17 9.83 9.43
CA ALA A 6 -0.67 9.45 8.30
C ALA A 6 -2.15 9.28 8.66
N PHE A 7 -2.46 8.68 9.81
CA PHE A 7 -3.80 8.22 10.15
C PHE A 7 -4.30 8.73 11.49
N LYS A 8 -5.64 8.83 11.62
CA LYS A 8 -6.35 9.24 12.84
C LYS A 8 -6.48 8.08 13.84
N ILE A 9 -5.38 7.39 14.12
CA ILE A 9 -5.37 6.27 15.07
C ILE A 9 -5.65 6.79 16.48
N ASN A 10 -6.53 6.10 17.22
CA ASN A 10 -6.82 6.46 18.61
C ASN A 10 -5.57 6.22 19.47
N PRO A 11 -4.97 7.28 20.09
CA PRO A 11 -3.78 7.15 20.90
C PRO A 11 -4.00 6.31 22.17
N GLU A 12 -5.25 6.12 22.62
CA GLU A 12 -5.58 5.24 23.76
C GLU A 12 -5.24 3.77 23.46
N HIS A 13 -5.15 3.39 22.17
CA HIS A 13 -4.76 2.05 21.75
C HIS A 13 -3.24 1.86 21.70
N VAL A 14 -2.46 2.88 22.06
CA VAL A 14 -1.00 2.85 21.98
C VAL A 14 -0.39 3.03 23.34
N GLY A 15 0.34 2.02 23.76
CA GLY A 15 1.01 2.03 25.05
C GLY A 15 1.95 0.84 25.20
N PHE A 16 2.67 0.81 26.30
CA PHE A 16 3.49 -0.33 26.68
C PHE A 16 2.78 -1.09 27.81
N ILE A 17 2.54 -2.40 27.57
CA ILE A 17 2.12 -3.34 28.60
C ILE A 17 3.16 -4.45 28.70
N PRO A 18 3.51 -4.92 29.92
CA PRO A 18 4.29 -6.13 30.08
C PRO A 18 3.49 -7.33 29.53
N ALA A 19 4.02 -8.00 28.53
CA ALA A 19 3.36 -9.10 27.86
C ALA A 19 4.37 -10.19 27.48
N GLN A 20 3.91 -11.41 27.28
CA GLN A 20 4.75 -12.45 26.71
C GLN A 20 4.81 -12.31 25.19
N ASP A 21 6.00 -12.55 24.62
CA ASP A 21 6.15 -12.53 23.17
C ASP A 21 5.67 -13.84 22.54
N LEU A 22 4.84 -13.72 21.51
CA LEU A 22 4.49 -14.80 20.61
C LEU A 22 4.98 -14.43 19.21
N GLN A 23 6.00 -15.14 18.74
CA GLN A 23 6.68 -14.83 17.50
C GLN A 23 6.14 -15.67 16.33
N GLU A 24 5.86 -15.01 15.20
CA GLU A 24 5.61 -15.65 13.91
C GLU A 24 6.86 -16.44 13.48
N LYS A 25 6.69 -17.73 13.15
CA LYS A 25 7.81 -18.61 12.82
C LYS A 25 8.11 -18.67 11.33
N THR A 26 7.11 -18.40 10.52
CA THR A 26 7.18 -18.42 9.04
C THR A 26 6.33 -17.26 8.49
N TYR A 27 6.43 -16.99 7.20
CA TYR A 27 5.56 -16.03 6.51
C TYR A 27 4.19 -16.61 6.15
N GLU A 28 3.95 -17.89 6.46
CA GLU A 28 2.67 -18.53 6.19
C GLU A 28 1.64 -18.17 7.28
N TYR A 29 0.38 -18.11 6.87
CA TYR A 29 -0.71 -17.87 7.82
C TYR A 29 -0.81 -18.97 8.87
N ASP A 30 -0.82 -18.59 10.13
CA ASP A 30 -0.97 -19.48 11.29
C ASP A 30 -2.20 -19.02 12.11
N ASP A 31 -3.26 -19.83 12.09
CA ASP A 31 -4.52 -19.52 12.78
C ASP A 31 -4.42 -19.57 14.31
N SER A 32 -3.36 -20.12 14.85
CA SER A 32 -3.11 -20.13 16.29
C SER A 32 -3.06 -18.72 16.90
N PHE A 33 -2.64 -17.71 16.11
CA PHE A 33 -2.64 -16.31 16.50
C PHE A 33 -4.05 -15.71 16.70
N LEU A 34 -5.09 -16.35 16.19
CA LEU A 34 -6.49 -15.94 16.40
C LEU A 34 -7.15 -16.61 17.61
N ASN A 35 -6.49 -17.61 18.19
CA ASN A 35 -7.00 -18.42 19.30
C ASN A 35 -6.23 -18.20 20.59
N LEU A 36 -5.80 -16.96 20.83
CA LEU A 36 -5.04 -16.60 22.03
C LEU A 36 -5.94 -16.63 23.28
N ASN A 37 -5.33 -16.95 24.43
CA ASN A 37 -6.02 -16.83 25.71
C ASN A 37 -6.25 -15.34 26.03
N PRO A 38 -7.51 -14.88 26.15
CA PRO A 38 -7.82 -13.48 26.43
C PRO A 38 -7.37 -12.99 27.82
N ASP A 39 -7.06 -13.92 28.73
CA ASP A 39 -6.61 -13.59 30.10
C ASP A 39 -5.08 -13.39 30.19
N ILE A 40 -4.37 -13.52 29.05
CA ILE A 40 -2.91 -13.40 29.00
C ILE A 40 -2.54 -12.28 28.02
N ASP A 41 -1.93 -11.23 28.54
CA ASP A 41 -1.34 -10.18 27.72
C ASP A 41 -0.24 -10.77 26.84
N THR A 42 -0.41 -10.67 25.52
CA THR A 42 0.47 -11.28 24.52
C THR A 42 0.92 -10.23 23.50
N ASN A 43 2.22 -10.10 23.33
CA ASN A 43 2.82 -9.28 22.29
C ASN A 43 3.05 -10.12 21.04
N LEU A 44 2.48 -9.71 19.92
CA LEU A 44 2.64 -10.40 18.64
C LEU A 44 3.86 -9.84 17.91
N VAL A 45 4.83 -10.71 17.64
CA VAL A 45 6.09 -10.35 16.95
C VAL A 45 6.17 -11.06 15.61
N GLY A 46 6.11 -10.30 14.52
CA GLY A 46 6.13 -10.87 13.17
C GLY A 46 5.77 -9.85 12.11
N PHE A 47 5.68 -10.30 10.86
CA PHE A 47 5.30 -9.48 9.72
C PHE A 47 3.80 -9.54 9.41
N PHE A 48 3.13 -10.65 9.74
CA PHE A 48 1.69 -10.88 9.57
C PHE A 48 1.16 -10.46 8.19
N GLN A 49 1.87 -10.88 7.13
CA GLN A 49 1.68 -10.42 5.74
C GLN A 49 0.47 -11.07 5.04
N THR A 50 -0.69 -11.10 5.72
CA THR A 50 -1.93 -11.57 5.11
C THR A 50 -3.14 -10.96 5.82
N GLU A 51 -4.17 -10.59 5.04
CA GLU A 51 -5.42 -10.09 5.59
C GLU A 51 -6.18 -11.10 6.47
N LYS A 52 -5.85 -12.39 6.37
CA LYS A 52 -6.52 -13.46 7.13
C LYS A 52 -6.48 -13.20 8.64
N TYR A 53 -5.42 -12.54 9.13
CA TYR A 53 -5.28 -12.20 10.56
C TYR A 53 -6.29 -11.17 11.05
N PHE A 54 -6.78 -10.28 10.20
CA PHE A 54 -7.67 -9.19 10.58
C PHE A 54 -8.93 -9.04 9.71
N LYS A 55 -9.16 -9.95 8.77
CA LYS A 55 -10.32 -9.93 7.88
C LYS A 55 -11.65 -9.88 8.62
N HIS A 56 -11.75 -10.53 9.75
CA HIS A 56 -12.95 -10.56 10.61
C HIS A 56 -13.26 -9.20 11.28
N VAL A 57 -12.28 -8.29 11.33
CA VAL A 57 -12.41 -6.94 11.88
C VAL A 57 -12.05 -5.85 10.85
N LYS A 58 -12.09 -6.18 9.56
CA LYS A 58 -11.63 -5.31 8.46
C LYS A 58 -12.21 -3.89 8.52
N ASP A 59 -13.50 -3.75 8.88
CA ASP A 59 -14.17 -2.44 8.95
C ASP A 59 -13.63 -1.58 10.09
N LYS A 60 -13.25 -2.20 11.22
CA LYS A 60 -12.58 -1.51 12.32
C LYS A 60 -11.19 -1.05 11.90
N VAL A 61 -10.43 -1.93 11.22
CA VAL A 61 -9.10 -1.60 10.71
C VAL A 61 -9.17 -0.41 9.74
N ARG A 62 -10.09 -0.43 8.76
CA ARG A 62 -10.27 0.70 7.83
C ARG A 62 -10.65 2.00 8.54
N LYS A 63 -11.44 1.93 9.60
CA LYS A 63 -11.80 3.11 10.40
C LYS A 63 -10.58 3.71 11.11
N GLU A 64 -9.73 2.87 11.70
CA GLU A 64 -8.49 3.32 12.35
C GLU A 64 -7.50 3.91 11.32
N PHE A 65 -7.44 3.35 10.11
CA PHE A 65 -6.61 3.85 9.01
C PHE A 65 -7.29 4.97 8.20
N THR A 66 -8.07 5.83 8.86
CA THR A 66 -8.59 7.07 8.26
C THR A 66 -7.48 8.11 8.21
N PHE A 67 -7.20 8.65 7.02
CA PHE A 67 -6.12 9.63 6.83
C PHE A 67 -6.35 10.92 7.60
N GLN A 68 -5.26 11.58 7.98
CA GLN A 68 -5.27 12.91 8.58
C GLN A 68 -5.84 13.95 7.62
N ASP A 69 -6.54 14.97 8.16
CA ASP A 69 -7.22 15.97 7.37
C ASP A 69 -6.26 16.81 6.51
N TYR A 70 -5.03 17.05 6.97
CA TYR A 70 -4.05 17.80 6.20
C TYR A 70 -3.67 17.06 4.90
N ILE A 71 -3.49 15.72 4.94
CA ILE A 71 -3.22 14.91 3.74
C ILE A 71 -4.39 15.00 2.75
N VAL A 72 -5.61 14.85 3.27
CA VAL A 72 -6.83 14.92 2.45
C VAL A 72 -6.93 16.27 1.76
N ASN A 73 -6.69 17.37 2.48
CA ASN A 73 -6.81 18.73 1.95
C ASN A 73 -5.70 19.04 0.93
N GLU A 74 -4.47 18.67 1.21
CA GLU A 74 -3.33 18.90 0.32
C GLU A 74 -3.42 18.11 -0.99
N CYS A 75 -4.09 16.94 -0.98
CA CYS A 75 -4.32 16.14 -2.19
C CYS A 75 -5.57 16.57 -2.99
N ALA A 76 -6.38 17.50 -2.51
CA ALA A 76 -7.66 17.83 -3.15
C ALA A 76 -7.50 18.27 -4.61
N GLU A 77 -6.58 19.20 -4.90
CA GLU A 77 -6.33 19.69 -6.26
C GLU A 77 -5.79 18.60 -7.20
N ILE A 78 -5.00 17.66 -6.66
CA ILE A 78 -4.47 16.53 -7.44
C ILE A 78 -5.61 15.58 -7.83
N LEU A 79 -6.60 15.39 -6.94
CA LEU A 79 -7.74 14.52 -7.23
C LEU A 79 -8.68 15.08 -8.31
N ASP A 80 -8.68 16.40 -8.54
CA ASP A 80 -9.49 17.03 -9.58
C ASP A 80 -9.11 16.58 -11.01
N VAL A 81 -7.87 16.11 -11.20
CA VAL A 81 -7.40 15.59 -12.49
C VAL A 81 -7.53 14.06 -12.62
N PHE A 82 -8.07 13.37 -11.63
CA PHE A 82 -8.25 11.93 -11.65
C PHE A 82 -9.52 11.54 -12.41
N GLU A 83 -9.33 10.88 -13.56
CA GLU A 83 -10.42 10.37 -14.40
C GLU A 83 -10.46 8.84 -14.36
N ASN A 84 -11.02 8.27 -13.29
CA ASN A 84 -11.12 6.82 -13.11
C ASN A 84 -9.75 6.09 -13.29
N PRO A 85 -8.69 6.56 -12.59
CA PRO A 85 -7.33 6.12 -12.87
C PRO A 85 -7.02 4.72 -12.35
N ILE A 86 -6.01 4.11 -12.97
CA ILE A 86 -5.33 2.92 -12.49
C ILE A 86 -4.13 3.38 -11.64
N ALA A 87 -4.03 2.93 -10.40
CA ALA A 87 -2.80 3.08 -9.63
C ALA A 87 -1.77 2.06 -10.11
N LEU A 88 -0.60 2.51 -10.51
CA LEU A 88 0.53 1.66 -10.87
C LEU A 88 1.68 1.94 -9.91
N HIS A 89 2.02 0.97 -9.05
CA HIS A 89 3.10 1.14 -8.09
C HIS A 89 4.38 0.46 -8.54
N ILE A 90 5.47 1.20 -8.54
CA ILE A 90 6.82 0.74 -8.91
C ILE A 90 7.74 0.89 -7.71
N ARG A 91 8.25 -0.23 -7.18
CA ARG A 91 9.21 -0.27 -6.08
C ARG A 91 10.58 -0.64 -6.60
N ARG A 92 11.56 0.25 -6.41
CA ARG A 92 12.94 0.08 -6.89
C ARG A 92 13.98 0.41 -5.82
N GLY A 93 13.97 1.59 -5.29
CA GLY A 93 14.91 2.21 -4.33
C GLY A 93 15.82 1.25 -3.57
N ASP A 94 15.39 0.82 -2.40
CA ASP A 94 16.12 -0.14 -1.57
C ASP A 94 16.15 -1.57 -2.15
N TYR A 95 15.17 -1.96 -2.98
CA TYR A 95 15.10 -3.27 -3.62
C TYR A 95 16.27 -3.50 -4.59
N LEU A 96 16.73 -2.46 -5.29
CA LEU A 96 17.92 -2.54 -6.16
C LEU A 96 19.19 -2.89 -5.38
N ARG A 97 19.29 -2.40 -4.13
CA ARG A 97 20.44 -2.65 -3.26
C ARG A 97 20.37 -3.98 -2.52
N ASN A 98 19.16 -4.56 -2.42
CA ASN A 98 18.91 -5.78 -1.68
C ASN A 98 18.21 -6.84 -2.55
N SER A 99 18.69 -7.00 -3.77
CA SER A 99 18.14 -7.93 -4.78
C SER A 99 18.20 -9.41 -4.39
N MET A 100 18.97 -9.76 -3.37
CA MET A 100 18.99 -11.12 -2.81
C MET A 100 17.72 -11.46 -2.02
N ASN A 101 17.08 -10.45 -1.41
CA ASN A 101 15.90 -10.64 -0.58
C ASN A 101 14.62 -10.09 -1.25
N HIS A 102 14.76 -9.20 -2.23
CA HIS A 102 13.65 -8.56 -2.90
C HIS A 102 13.77 -8.72 -4.41
N HIS A 103 12.75 -9.30 -5.02
CA HIS A 103 12.67 -9.39 -6.47
C HIS A 103 12.26 -8.05 -7.07
N ASN A 104 13.08 -7.52 -8.00
CA ASN A 104 12.72 -6.33 -8.75
C ASN A 104 11.83 -6.72 -9.93
N LEU A 105 10.62 -6.20 -9.96
CA LEU A 105 9.70 -6.41 -11.08
C LEU A 105 10.23 -5.71 -12.33
N THR A 106 10.07 -6.38 -13.47
CA THR A 106 10.54 -5.88 -14.76
C THR A 106 9.47 -5.04 -15.46
N LEU A 107 9.88 -4.27 -16.49
CA LEU A 107 8.92 -3.57 -17.36
C LEU A 107 7.92 -4.51 -18.04
N ASP A 108 8.30 -5.77 -18.30
CA ASP A 108 7.41 -6.75 -18.90
C ASP A 108 6.22 -7.08 -18.01
N TYR A 109 6.43 -7.17 -16.67
CA TYR A 109 5.34 -7.31 -15.71
C TYR A 109 4.34 -6.15 -15.83
N TYR A 110 4.82 -4.90 -15.80
CA TYR A 110 3.94 -3.73 -15.90
C TYR A 110 3.23 -3.64 -17.25
N LYS A 111 3.91 -3.99 -18.33
CA LYS A 111 3.33 -4.04 -19.67
C LYS A 111 2.23 -5.09 -19.78
N GLU A 112 2.45 -6.27 -19.23
CA GLU A 112 1.47 -7.33 -19.21
C GLU A 112 0.27 -6.93 -18.32
N ALA A 113 0.52 -6.43 -17.11
CA ALA A 113 -0.53 -5.97 -16.21
C ALA A 113 -1.39 -4.86 -16.82
N LEU A 114 -0.79 -3.88 -17.49
CA LEU A 114 -1.50 -2.82 -18.22
C LEU A 114 -2.36 -3.37 -19.37
N SER A 115 -2.02 -4.52 -19.97
CA SER A 115 -2.78 -5.13 -21.04
C SER A 115 -4.17 -5.64 -20.64
N TYR A 116 -4.42 -5.82 -19.35
CA TYR A 116 -5.73 -6.19 -18.80
C TYR A 116 -6.72 -5.02 -18.74
N PHE A 117 -6.25 -3.79 -18.98
CA PHE A 117 -7.08 -2.59 -18.93
C PHE A 117 -7.20 -1.92 -20.30
N PRO A 118 -8.28 -1.15 -20.56
CA PRO A 118 -8.40 -0.34 -21.76
C PRO A 118 -7.20 0.62 -21.94
N LYS A 119 -6.75 0.79 -23.17
CA LYS A 119 -5.54 1.58 -23.48
C LYS A 119 -5.70 3.08 -23.28
N ASP A 120 -6.91 3.56 -23.19
CA ASP A 120 -7.27 4.97 -22.97
C ASP A 120 -7.45 5.31 -21.49
N ARG A 121 -7.35 4.32 -20.60
CA ARG A 121 -7.45 4.55 -19.15
C ARG A 121 -6.25 5.35 -18.64
N GLN A 122 -6.56 6.36 -17.85
CA GLN A 122 -5.55 7.11 -17.11
C GLN A 122 -4.79 6.18 -16.13
N VAL A 123 -3.49 6.38 -16.02
CA VAL A 123 -2.61 5.62 -15.12
C VAL A 123 -1.81 6.60 -14.28
N VAL A 124 -1.94 6.50 -12.97
CA VAL A 124 -1.12 7.26 -12.03
C VAL A 124 -0.01 6.36 -11.49
N ILE A 125 1.23 6.75 -11.76
CA ILE A 125 2.43 6.02 -11.34
C ILE A 125 2.91 6.55 -10.00
N PHE A 126 3.01 5.68 -9.02
CA PHE A 126 3.59 5.92 -7.71
C PHE A 126 4.92 5.17 -7.61
N SER A 127 6.00 5.86 -7.31
CA SER A 127 7.33 5.22 -7.26
C SER A 127 8.27 5.93 -6.28
N ASP A 128 9.18 5.16 -5.70
CA ASP A 128 10.34 5.67 -4.98
C ASP A 128 11.55 5.97 -5.90
N ASP A 129 11.36 5.85 -7.24
CA ASP A 129 12.35 6.12 -8.29
C ASP A 129 11.62 6.75 -9.50
N THR A 130 11.12 7.99 -9.30
CA THR A 130 10.34 8.72 -10.32
C THR A 130 11.19 9.09 -11.53
N GLU A 131 12.48 9.40 -11.33
CA GLU A 131 13.42 9.70 -12.41
C GLU A 131 13.52 8.50 -13.37
N TRP A 132 13.70 7.30 -12.84
CA TRP A 132 13.71 6.10 -13.66
C TRP A 132 12.38 5.90 -14.41
N CYS A 133 11.24 6.17 -13.77
CA CYS A 133 9.94 6.05 -14.43
C CYS A 133 9.82 6.97 -15.66
N MET A 134 10.31 8.20 -15.55
CA MET A 134 10.28 9.18 -16.66
C MET A 134 11.15 8.75 -17.85
N GLU A 135 12.20 8.00 -17.61
CA GLU A 135 13.09 7.49 -18.67
C GLU A 135 12.50 6.31 -19.46
N GLN A 136 11.42 5.70 -18.95
CA GLN A 136 10.86 4.51 -19.61
C GLN A 136 9.92 4.88 -20.76
N LEU A 137 10.22 4.39 -21.97
CA LEU A 137 9.38 4.58 -23.15
C LEU A 137 7.95 4.03 -22.98
N LEU A 138 7.75 3.10 -22.05
CA LEU A 138 6.42 2.55 -21.73
C LEU A 138 5.48 3.63 -21.17
N PHE A 139 5.99 4.66 -20.50
CA PHE A 139 5.24 5.67 -19.78
C PHE A 139 5.22 7.06 -20.46
N VAL A 140 5.56 7.14 -21.73
CA VAL A 140 5.64 8.40 -22.50
C VAL A 140 4.26 8.91 -22.97
N ASP A 141 3.26 8.06 -23.00
CA ASP A 141 1.90 8.40 -23.44
C ASP A 141 1.22 9.36 -22.44
N ASP A 142 0.41 10.30 -22.93
CA ASP A 142 -0.30 11.32 -22.13
C ASP A 142 -1.26 10.75 -21.07
N ARG A 143 -1.61 9.48 -21.16
CA ARG A 143 -2.41 8.79 -20.15
C ARG A 143 -1.68 8.52 -18.83
N PHE A 144 -0.34 8.60 -18.82
CA PHE A 144 0.48 8.35 -17.66
C PHE A 144 0.77 9.65 -16.91
N ILE A 145 0.46 9.65 -15.63
CA ILE A 145 0.79 10.73 -14.69
C ILE A 145 1.74 10.16 -13.66
N ILE A 146 2.93 10.71 -13.54
CA ILE A 146 3.87 10.32 -12.48
C ILE A 146 3.60 11.20 -11.26
N SER A 147 3.35 10.57 -10.10
CA SER A 147 3.19 11.28 -8.84
C SER A 147 4.57 11.75 -8.35
N GLU A 148 4.79 13.07 -8.39
CA GLU A 148 6.04 13.70 -8.00
C GLU A 148 5.85 14.74 -6.93
N GLY A 149 6.90 14.90 -6.09
CA GLY A 149 6.94 15.94 -5.06
C GLY A 149 6.05 15.68 -3.85
N ASN A 150 5.31 14.61 -3.84
CA ASN A 150 4.45 14.21 -2.74
C ASN A 150 5.22 13.41 -1.68
N GLY A 151 4.80 13.52 -0.42
CA GLY A 151 5.25 12.60 0.63
C GLY A 151 4.59 11.22 0.48
N SER A 152 5.21 10.19 1.04
CA SER A 152 4.71 8.81 0.98
C SER A 152 3.27 8.65 1.49
N TYR A 153 2.84 9.43 2.44
CA TYR A 153 1.47 9.39 2.97
C TYR A 153 0.45 10.00 2.02
N HIS A 154 0.84 11.04 1.28
CA HIS A 154 0.03 11.65 0.23
C HIS A 154 -0.15 10.67 -0.94
N ASP A 155 0.94 10.05 -1.38
CA ASP A 155 0.89 9.02 -2.43
C ASP A 155 0.03 7.83 -2.03
N LEU A 156 0.13 7.38 -0.77
CA LEU A 156 -0.73 6.31 -0.26
C LEU A 156 -2.20 6.71 -0.29
N TYR A 157 -2.52 7.94 0.12
CA TYR A 157 -3.88 8.47 0.06
C TYR A 157 -4.38 8.57 -1.38
N LEU A 158 -3.60 9.16 -2.29
CA LEU A 158 -3.94 9.27 -3.72
C LEU A 158 -4.15 7.89 -4.34
N MET A 159 -3.30 6.91 -4.00
CA MET A 159 -3.46 5.52 -4.44
C MET A 159 -4.83 4.96 -4.03
N THR A 160 -5.30 5.25 -2.79
CA THR A 160 -6.63 4.80 -2.35
C THR A 160 -7.78 5.43 -3.12
N LYS A 161 -7.55 6.50 -3.89
CA LYS A 161 -8.56 7.17 -4.71
C LYS A 161 -8.63 6.65 -6.14
N CYS A 162 -7.66 5.83 -6.54
CA CYS A 162 -7.69 5.16 -7.83
C CYS A 162 -8.78 4.08 -7.90
N SER A 163 -9.15 3.70 -9.11
CA SER A 163 -10.25 2.77 -9.37
C SER A 163 -9.82 1.33 -9.50
N ASP A 164 -8.61 1.11 -10.01
CA ASP A 164 -7.98 -0.20 -10.19
C ASP A 164 -6.50 -0.10 -9.83
N PHE A 165 -5.81 -1.25 -9.67
CA PHE A 165 -4.49 -1.29 -9.07
C PHE A 165 -3.58 -2.30 -9.79
N ILE A 166 -2.38 -1.86 -10.14
CA ILE A 166 -1.24 -2.70 -10.51
C ILE A 166 -0.20 -2.49 -9.41
N ILE A 167 -0.02 -3.47 -8.55
CA ILE A 167 0.84 -3.35 -7.38
C ILE A 167 2.17 -4.07 -7.59
N SER A 168 3.22 -3.56 -6.96
CA SER A 168 4.47 -4.30 -6.82
C SER A 168 4.40 -5.24 -5.60
N ASN A 169 5.42 -6.09 -5.45
CA ASN A 169 5.63 -6.94 -4.28
C ASN A 169 6.01 -6.14 -3.01
N SER A 170 5.23 -5.12 -2.71
CA SER A 170 5.43 -4.18 -1.60
C SER A 170 4.19 -4.09 -0.73
N THR A 171 4.36 -4.18 0.59
CA THR A 171 3.26 -3.98 1.55
C THR A 171 2.64 -2.59 1.44
N TYR A 172 3.40 -1.59 1.02
CA TYR A 172 2.90 -0.23 0.80
C TYR A 172 1.76 -0.19 -0.23
N SER A 173 1.98 -0.72 -1.44
CA SER A 173 0.94 -0.74 -2.47
C SER A 173 -0.17 -1.73 -2.19
N TRP A 174 0.15 -2.82 -1.48
CA TRP A 174 -0.88 -3.72 -0.98
C TRP A 174 -1.86 -3.00 -0.06
N TRP A 175 -1.36 -2.20 0.89
CA TRP A 175 -2.20 -1.38 1.77
C TRP A 175 -2.99 -0.32 0.99
N GLY A 176 -2.40 0.32 -0.02
CA GLY A 176 -3.10 1.27 -0.89
C GLY A 176 -4.34 0.65 -1.55
N ALA A 177 -4.17 -0.52 -2.18
CA ALA A 177 -5.26 -1.26 -2.81
C ALA A 177 -6.29 -1.78 -1.78
N TRP A 178 -5.83 -2.33 -0.65
CA TRP A 178 -6.70 -2.87 0.38
C TRP A 178 -7.56 -1.80 1.06
N LEU A 179 -7.01 -0.63 1.34
CA LEU A 179 -7.74 0.49 1.93
C LEU A 179 -8.75 1.10 0.95
N ALA A 180 -8.49 1.04 -0.35
CA ALA A 180 -9.42 1.50 -1.38
C ALA A 180 -10.72 0.68 -1.43
N ASP A 181 -10.65 -0.62 -1.12
CA ASP A 181 -11.79 -1.58 -1.09
C ASP A 181 -12.61 -1.60 -2.38
N ARG A 182 -11.95 -1.49 -3.53
CA ARG A 182 -12.61 -1.45 -4.84
C ARG A 182 -11.68 -1.89 -5.96
N GLY A 183 -12.28 -2.10 -7.14
CA GLY A 183 -11.57 -2.33 -8.39
C GLY A 183 -10.88 -3.68 -8.52
N THR A 184 -10.14 -3.81 -9.60
CA THR A 184 -9.30 -4.96 -9.90
C THR A 184 -7.89 -4.72 -9.38
N VAL A 185 -7.31 -5.71 -8.71
CA VAL A 185 -5.92 -5.68 -8.24
C VAL A 185 -5.12 -6.73 -9.01
N ILE A 186 -4.05 -6.29 -9.69
CA ILE A 186 -3.06 -7.15 -10.33
C ILE A 186 -1.77 -7.10 -9.49
N ALA A 187 -1.24 -8.29 -9.09
CA ALA A 187 -0.07 -8.46 -8.25
C ALA A 187 0.87 -9.52 -8.82
#